data_350d73852fb93e3fafbc8f55a66f1994
#
_entry.id   350d73852fb93e3fafbc8f55a66f1994
#
_cell.length_a   1.000
_cell.length_b   1.000
_cell.length_c   1.000
_cell.angle_alpha   90.00
_cell.angle_beta   90.00
_cell.angle_gamma   90.00
#
_symmetry.space_group_name_H-M   'P 1'
#
loop_
_entity.id
_entity.type
_entity.pdbx_description
1 polymer ?
#
loop_
_entity_poly.entity_id
_entity_poly.type
_entity_poly.pdbx_seq_one_letter_code
_entity_poly.pdbx_strand_id
1 'polypeptide(L)'
;MVNSMSKGIITNLLNLADKVCHDYIYEGYNALADFILPKITLLFILVLVIYLWNILKGNIDTPLNELVNIAIKTAFSITAIKYWGFFSEHFALLFTNGGEEIANVLVRKVGSYNGQNLSEAMQFAFDRNMQVILEIKQGLSITNIWPLFIILFAFLLNIVTIGTAIGYLIVAKMGLAVLLSLAPLFIVFTWFKETKGITERAVAHLAGFAITPTFIYAALLLTRSSSIYG
;
A
#
# COMPACT_ATOMS: atom_id res chain seq x y z
N MET A 1 23.00 -27.54 1.72
CA MET A 1 21.68 -27.84 1.08
C MET A 1 20.49 -27.20 1.79
N VAL A 2 20.64 -26.61 2.97
CA VAL A 2 19.56 -25.86 3.68
C VAL A 2 19.35 -24.44 3.10
N ASN A 3 20.30 -23.90 2.34
CA ASN A 3 20.31 -22.50 1.87
C ASN A 3 19.42 -22.19 0.65
N SER A 4 18.82 -23.19 0.00
CA SER A 4 17.98 -22.93 -1.17
C SER A 4 16.46 -23.04 -0.89
N MET A 5 16.07 -23.64 0.22
CA MET A 5 14.65 -23.77 0.59
C MET A 5 14.09 -22.60 1.39
N SER A 6 14.93 -21.87 2.14
CA SER A 6 14.47 -20.71 2.94
C SER A 6 14.31 -19.44 2.09
N LYS A 7 14.87 -19.40 0.89
CA LYS A 7 14.86 -18.23 0.00
C LYS A 7 13.47 -17.83 -0.47
N GLY A 8 12.42 -18.33 0.20
CA GLY A 8 11.19 -18.15 -0.49
C GLY A 8 9.91 -18.04 0.30
N ILE A 9 9.77 -18.48 1.54
CA ILE A 9 8.41 -18.53 2.12
C ILE A 9 7.86 -17.14 2.32
N ILE A 10 8.59 -16.25 3.00
CA ILE A 10 8.14 -14.88 3.28
C ILE A 10 8.10 -14.07 1.98
N THR A 11 9.17 -14.15 1.19
CA THR A 11 9.26 -13.44 -0.09
C THR A 11 8.20 -13.93 -1.08
N ASN A 12 7.97 -15.23 -1.19
CA ASN A 12 6.93 -15.78 -2.06
C ASN A 12 5.52 -15.41 -1.59
N LEU A 13 5.28 -15.40 -0.27
CA LEU A 13 3.98 -14.99 0.29
C LEU A 13 3.69 -13.52 -0.03
N LEU A 14 4.65 -12.64 0.18
CA LEU A 14 4.50 -11.21 -0.10
C LEU A 14 4.35 -10.93 -1.59
N ASN A 15 5.13 -11.60 -2.45
CA ASN A 15 5.01 -11.48 -3.91
C ASN A 15 3.65 -12.01 -4.40
N LEU A 16 3.13 -13.09 -3.80
CA LEU A 16 1.80 -13.58 -4.12
C LEU A 16 0.72 -12.57 -3.70
N ALA A 17 0.85 -11.99 -2.51
CA ALA A 17 -0.05 -10.94 -2.05
C ALA A 17 -0.02 -9.72 -2.99
N ASP A 18 1.17 -9.30 -3.45
CA ASP A 18 1.33 -8.19 -4.40
C ASP A 18 0.64 -8.48 -5.72
N LYS A 19 0.85 -9.68 -6.26
CA LYS A 19 0.21 -10.08 -7.51
C LYS A 19 -1.31 -10.09 -7.38
N VAL A 20 -1.85 -10.72 -6.33
CA VAL A 20 -3.30 -10.80 -6.10
C VAL A 20 -3.88 -9.39 -5.89
N CYS A 21 -3.20 -8.53 -5.13
CA CYS A 21 -3.64 -7.16 -4.93
C CYS A 21 -3.63 -6.36 -6.23
N HIS A 22 -2.58 -6.49 -7.04
CA HIS A 22 -2.47 -5.80 -8.33
C HIS A 22 -3.58 -6.24 -9.30
N ASP A 23 -3.80 -7.54 -9.44
CA ASP A 23 -4.86 -8.08 -10.29
C ASP A 23 -6.25 -7.60 -9.81
N TYR A 24 -6.49 -7.61 -8.49
CA TYR A 24 -7.72 -7.11 -7.89
C TYR A 24 -7.95 -5.60 -8.14
N ILE A 25 -6.89 -4.77 -8.04
CA ILE A 25 -6.98 -3.33 -8.33
C ILE A 25 -7.38 -3.14 -9.79
N TYR A 26 -6.71 -3.82 -10.71
CA TYR A 26 -6.96 -3.70 -12.14
C TYR A 26 -8.38 -4.12 -12.52
N GLU A 27 -8.81 -5.31 -12.10
CA GLU A 27 -10.13 -5.84 -12.42
C GLU A 27 -11.24 -5.01 -11.76
N GLY A 28 -11.10 -4.71 -10.47
CA GLY A 28 -12.07 -3.93 -9.72
C GLY A 28 -12.24 -2.51 -10.23
N TYR A 29 -11.11 -1.85 -10.55
CA TYR A 29 -11.12 -0.52 -11.15
C TYR A 29 -11.84 -0.50 -12.50
N ASN A 30 -11.47 -1.40 -13.41
CA ASN A 30 -12.06 -1.43 -14.75
C ASN A 30 -13.56 -1.77 -14.70
N ALA A 31 -13.95 -2.76 -13.89
CA ALA A 31 -15.36 -3.12 -13.73
C ALA A 31 -16.17 -1.92 -13.21
N LEU A 32 -15.65 -1.18 -12.25
CA LEU A 32 -16.31 -0.01 -11.69
C LEU A 32 -16.30 1.17 -12.66
N ALA A 33 -15.20 1.38 -13.38
CA ALA A 33 -15.08 2.40 -14.41
C ALA A 33 -16.09 2.19 -15.53
N ASP A 34 -16.20 0.98 -16.07
CA ASP A 34 -17.16 0.64 -17.12
C ASP A 34 -18.63 0.84 -16.67
N PHE A 35 -18.91 0.51 -15.41
CA PHE A 35 -20.23 0.71 -14.83
C PHE A 35 -20.58 2.20 -14.64
N ILE A 36 -19.61 3.00 -14.20
CA ILE A 36 -19.81 4.40 -13.82
C ILE A 36 -19.73 5.34 -15.03
N LEU A 37 -18.82 5.09 -15.98
CA LEU A 37 -18.48 6.01 -17.06
C LEU A 37 -19.69 6.50 -17.87
N PRO A 38 -20.64 5.65 -18.33
CA PRO A 38 -21.80 6.12 -19.07
C PRO A 38 -22.71 7.02 -18.23
N LYS A 39 -22.87 6.70 -16.94
CA LYS A 39 -23.74 7.45 -16.03
C LYS A 39 -23.16 8.82 -15.70
N ILE A 40 -21.84 8.89 -15.51
CA ILE A 40 -21.13 10.14 -15.26
C ILE A 40 -21.07 11.03 -16.47
N THR A 41 -20.88 10.48 -17.66
CA THR A 41 -20.92 11.25 -18.89
C THR A 41 -22.26 11.94 -19.03
N LEU A 42 -23.35 11.24 -18.76
CA LEU A 42 -24.72 11.81 -18.73
C LEU A 42 -24.85 12.92 -17.69
N LEU A 43 -24.32 12.71 -16.49
CA LEU A 43 -24.33 13.70 -15.42
C LEU A 43 -23.54 14.96 -15.80
N PHE A 44 -22.39 14.82 -16.44
CA PHE A 44 -21.60 15.97 -16.89
C PHE A 44 -22.31 16.76 -17.98
N ILE A 45 -22.98 16.07 -18.92
CA ILE A 45 -23.81 16.73 -19.93
C ILE A 45 -24.92 17.53 -19.23
N LEU A 46 -25.59 16.95 -18.24
CA LEU A 46 -26.63 17.63 -17.48
C LEU A 46 -26.10 18.88 -16.76
N VAL A 47 -24.95 18.77 -16.10
CA VAL A 47 -24.28 19.91 -15.43
C VAL A 47 -23.98 21.02 -16.45
N LEU A 48 -23.44 20.67 -17.63
CA LEU A 48 -23.18 21.64 -18.68
C LEU A 48 -24.47 22.31 -19.18
N VAL A 49 -25.55 21.58 -19.38
CA VAL A 49 -26.85 22.14 -19.80
C VAL A 49 -27.39 23.11 -18.75
N ILE A 50 -27.36 22.73 -17.47
CA ILE A 50 -27.80 23.61 -16.38
C ILE A 50 -26.91 24.87 -16.30
N TYR A 51 -25.60 24.71 -16.50
CA TYR A 51 -24.67 25.82 -16.50
C TYR A 51 -24.94 26.81 -17.64
N LEU A 52 -25.09 26.30 -18.88
CA LEU A 52 -25.46 27.11 -20.05
C LEU A 52 -26.79 27.82 -19.85
N TRP A 53 -27.78 27.14 -19.24
CA TRP A 53 -29.05 27.75 -18.89
C TRP A 53 -28.90 28.94 -17.93
N ASN A 54 -28.03 28.83 -16.94
CA ASN A 54 -27.76 29.93 -16.01
C ASN A 54 -27.02 31.11 -16.68
N ILE A 55 -26.15 30.84 -17.66
CA ILE A 55 -25.56 31.89 -18.50
C ILE A 55 -26.64 32.67 -19.27
N LEU A 56 -27.54 31.94 -19.93
CA LEU A 56 -28.64 32.56 -20.71
C LEU A 56 -29.56 33.43 -19.84
N LYS A 57 -29.68 33.09 -18.55
CA LYS A 57 -30.46 33.90 -17.59
C LYS A 57 -29.70 35.08 -17.02
N GLY A 58 -28.42 35.27 -17.35
CA GLY A 58 -27.58 36.35 -16.82
C GLY A 58 -27.18 36.18 -15.33
N ASN A 59 -27.27 34.95 -14.80
CA ASN A 59 -26.97 34.66 -13.40
C ASN A 59 -25.46 34.45 -13.11
N ILE A 60 -24.60 34.53 -14.13
CA ILE A 60 -23.16 34.23 -14.02
C ILE A 60 -22.37 35.40 -14.57
N ASP A 61 -21.55 36.06 -13.72
CA ASP A 61 -20.78 37.24 -14.07
C ASP A 61 -19.51 36.94 -14.90
N THR A 62 -18.92 35.73 -14.74
CA THR A 62 -17.71 35.31 -15.43
C THR A 62 -17.90 33.95 -16.15
N PRO A 63 -18.77 33.86 -17.17
CA PRO A 63 -19.19 32.60 -17.73
C PRO A 63 -18.04 31.81 -18.37
N LEU A 64 -17.06 32.48 -18.97
CA LEU A 64 -15.98 31.84 -19.70
C LEU A 64 -14.99 31.12 -18.78
N ASN A 65 -14.60 31.74 -17.67
CA ASN A 65 -13.65 31.18 -16.73
C ASN A 65 -14.23 29.95 -16.01
N GLU A 66 -15.50 30.00 -15.63
CA GLU A 66 -16.16 28.88 -14.99
C GLU A 66 -16.39 27.73 -15.97
N LEU A 67 -16.78 28.01 -17.21
CA LEU A 67 -16.93 27.00 -18.26
C LEU A 67 -15.64 26.25 -18.54
N VAL A 68 -14.52 26.97 -18.68
CA VAL A 68 -13.19 26.37 -18.86
C VAL A 68 -12.83 25.48 -17.66
N ASN A 69 -13.10 25.93 -16.46
CA ASN A 69 -12.82 25.17 -15.24
C ASN A 69 -13.63 23.86 -15.16
N ILE A 70 -14.92 23.93 -15.52
CA ILE A 70 -15.79 22.74 -15.61
C ILE A 70 -15.28 21.80 -16.69
N ALA A 71 -14.93 22.33 -17.88
CA ALA A 71 -14.44 21.52 -19.00
C ALA A 71 -13.13 20.79 -18.63
N ILE A 72 -12.16 21.48 -18.03
CA ILE A 72 -10.88 20.88 -17.60
C ILE A 72 -11.13 19.79 -16.56
N LYS A 73 -11.91 20.07 -15.53
CA LYS A 73 -12.24 19.09 -14.49
C LYS A 73 -12.93 17.85 -15.08
N THR A 74 -13.89 18.08 -15.98
CA THR A 74 -14.63 16.99 -16.66
C THR A 74 -13.69 16.14 -17.50
N ALA A 75 -12.86 16.76 -18.34
CA ALA A 75 -11.90 16.07 -19.18
C ALA A 75 -10.92 15.23 -18.35
N PHE A 76 -10.36 15.82 -17.29
CA PHE A 76 -9.48 15.12 -16.37
C PHE A 76 -10.17 13.94 -15.70
N SER A 77 -11.38 14.10 -15.19
CA SER A 77 -12.12 13.04 -14.51
C SER A 77 -12.46 11.88 -15.46
N ILE A 78 -12.93 12.19 -16.68
CA ILE A 78 -13.22 11.16 -17.68
C ILE A 78 -11.94 10.42 -18.08
N THR A 79 -10.83 11.14 -18.29
CA THR A 79 -9.55 10.54 -18.65
C THR A 79 -9.05 9.64 -17.52
N ALA A 80 -9.09 10.11 -16.27
CA ALA A 80 -8.67 9.34 -15.10
C ALA A 80 -9.53 8.08 -14.91
N ILE A 81 -10.85 8.15 -15.14
CA ILE A 81 -11.74 6.98 -15.00
C ILE A 81 -11.58 6.01 -16.18
N LYS A 82 -11.45 6.52 -17.41
CA LYS A 82 -11.44 5.70 -18.61
C LYS A 82 -10.13 4.97 -18.86
N TYR A 83 -9.00 5.63 -18.57
CA TYR A 83 -7.69 5.12 -18.92
C TYR A 83 -6.94 4.65 -17.67
N TRP A 84 -7.00 3.35 -17.40
CA TRP A 84 -6.25 2.70 -16.32
C TRP A 84 -4.76 3.06 -16.34
N GLY A 85 -4.12 3.06 -17.52
CA GLY A 85 -2.70 3.42 -17.65
C GLY A 85 -2.40 4.79 -17.07
N PHE A 86 -3.22 5.80 -17.38
CA PHE A 86 -3.06 7.14 -16.83
C PHE A 86 -3.22 7.16 -15.30
N PHE A 87 -4.23 6.48 -14.79
CA PHE A 87 -4.46 6.40 -13.34
C PHE A 87 -3.37 5.61 -12.63
N SER A 88 -2.95 4.46 -13.18
CA SER A 88 -1.94 3.60 -12.56
C SER A 88 -0.58 4.27 -12.49
N GLU A 89 -0.12 4.89 -13.58
CA GLU A 89 1.19 5.54 -13.63
C GLU A 89 1.30 6.78 -12.73
N HIS A 90 0.24 7.57 -12.62
CA HIS A 90 0.30 8.85 -11.91
C HIS A 90 -0.18 8.77 -10.45
N PHE A 91 -1.08 7.83 -10.14
CA PHE A 91 -1.70 7.75 -8.82
C PHE A 91 -1.49 6.41 -8.11
N ALA A 92 -1.79 5.28 -8.76
CA ALA A 92 -1.73 4.00 -8.07
C ALA A 92 -0.30 3.64 -7.66
N LEU A 93 0.69 3.84 -8.52
CA LEU A 93 2.12 3.57 -8.23
C LEU A 93 2.64 4.40 -7.06
N LEU A 94 2.18 5.65 -6.90
CA LEU A 94 2.57 6.49 -5.77
C LEU A 94 2.23 5.84 -4.43
N PHE A 95 1.06 5.22 -4.32
CA PHE A 95 0.60 4.60 -3.08
C PHE A 95 1.07 3.15 -2.93
N THR A 96 1.18 2.39 -4.00
CA THR A 96 1.62 0.99 -3.94
C THR A 96 3.12 0.85 -3.71
N ASN A 97 3.94 1.67 -4.37
CA ASN A 97 5.39 1.57 -4.31
C ASN A 97 6.03 2.60 -3.36
N GLY A 98 5.38 3.76 -3.16
CA GLY A 98 5.98 4.87 -2.41
C GLY A 98 6.42 4.50 -1.00
N GLY A 99 5.63 3.74 -0.26
CA GLY A 99 5.99 3.29 1.09
C GLY A 99 7.16 2.31 1.10
N GLU A 100 7.22 1.40 0.13
CA GLU A 100 8.35 0.46 -0.01
C GLU A 100 9.62 1.16 -0.46
N GLU A 101 9.53 2.14 -1.34
CA GLU A 101 10.68 2.94 -1.77
C GLU A 101 11.27 3.74 -0.59
N ILE A 102 10.41 4.38 0.23
CA ILE A 102 10.85 5.07 1.45
C ILE A 102 11.50 4.08 2.42
N ALA A 103 10.87 2.93 2.64
CA ALA A 103 11.43 1.87 3.47
C ALA A 103 12.81 1.42 2.95
N ASN A 104 12.95 1.19 1.65
CA ASN A 104 14.21 0.79 1.02
C ASN A 104 15.31 1.86 1.17
N VAL A 105 14.99 3.15 1.11
CA VAL A 105 15.94 4.24 1.38
C VAL A 105 16.44 4.20 2.83
N LEU A 106 15.54 3.98 3.79
CA LEU A 106 15.90 3.83 5.20
C LEU A 106 16.81 2.61 5.42
N VAL A 107 16.48 1.48 4.80
CA VAL A 107 17.29 0.25 4.82
C VAL A 107 18.72 0.51 4.41
N ARG A 108 18.89 1.14 3.25
CA ARG A 108 20.22 1.37 2.67
C ARG A 108 21.06 2.36 3.49
N LYS A 109 20.43 3.36 4.11
CA LYS A 109 21.17 4.41 4.84
C LYS A 109 21.40 4.09 6.31
N VAL A 110 20.47 3.41 6.97
CA VAL A 110 20.52 3.15 8.42
C VAL A 110 20.87 1.70 8.73
N GLY A 111 20.51 0.77 7.85
CA GLY A 111 20.76 -0.65 8.00
C GLY A 111 22.08 -1.07 7.34
N SER A 112 22.92 -1.83 8.03
CA SER A 112 24.10 -2.50 7.45
C SER A 112 23.71 -3.68 6.55
N TYR A 113 22.52 -3.64 5.92
CA TYR A 113 22.00 -4.71 5.07
C TYR A 113 22.08 -4.32 3.60
N ASN A 114 22.78 -5.15 2.81
CA ASN A 114 22.94 -4.95 1.36
C ASN A 114 21.80 -5.52 0.51
N GLY A 115 20.65 -5.90 1.11
CA GLY A 115 19.50 -6.41 0.40
C GLY A 115 18.73 -5.30 -0.33
N GLN A 116 18.01 -5.68 -1.40
CA GLN A 116 17.38 -4.73 -2.30
C GLN A 116 15.92 -4.40 -1.91
N ASN A 117 15.22 -5.30 -1.17
CA ASN A 117 13.79 -5.19 -0.90
C ASN A 117 13.42 -5.50 0.56
N LEU A 118 12.29 -4.91 1.02
CA LEU A 118 11.71 -5.14 2.36
C LEU A 118 11.46 -6.62 2.65
N SER A 119 10.96 -7.39 1.69
CA SER A 119 10.69 -8.82 1.82
C SER A 119 11.98 -9.63 2.07
N GLU A 120 13.08 -9.28 1.41
CA GLU A 120 14.40 -9.89 1.62
C GLU A 120 14.97 -9.55 3.00
N ALA A 121 14.77 -8.32 3.46
CA ALA A 121 15.20 -7.89 4.79
C ALA A 121 14.45 -8.65 5.90
N MET A 122 13.15 -8.88 5.74
CA MET A 122 12.36 -9.68 6.67
C MET A 122 12.77 -11.16 6.66
N GLN A 123 13.03 -11.71 5.48
CA GLN A 123 13.55 -13.08 5.34
C GLN A 123 14.92 -13.21 6.01
N PHE A 124 15.81 -12.26 5.79
CA PHE A 124 17.13 -12.24 6.43
C PHE A 124 17.05 -12.14 7.95
N ALA A 125 16.16 -11.30 8.49
CA ALA A 125 15.93 -11.19 9.93
C ALA A 125 15.43 -12.53 10.51
N PHE A 126 14.52 -13.20 9.81
CA PHE A 126 14.02 -14.52 10.18
C PHE A 126 15.15 -15.57 10.18
N ASP A 127 15.91 -15.65 9.08
CA ASP A 127 16.98 -16.64 8.92
C ASP A 127 18.08 -16.45 9.95
N ARG A 128 18.45 -15.20 10.25
CA ARG A 128 19.47 -14.89 11.27
C ARG A 128 18.99 -15.28 12.67
N ASN A 129 17.76 -14.99 13.02
CA ASN A 129 17.20 -15.39 14.29
C ASN A 129 17.14 -16.92 14.44
N MET A 130 16.83 -17.63 13.35
CA MET A 130 16.89 -19.10 13.31
C MET A 130 18.32 -19.63 13.49
N GLN A 131 19.32 -18.99 12.88
CA GLN A 131 20.73 -19.37 13.05
C GLN A 131 21.17 -19.21 14.51
N VAL A 132 20.87 -18.10 15.16
CA VAL A 132 21.20 -17.85 16.57
C VAL A 132 20.60 -18.95 17.47
N ILE A 133 19.32 -19.31 17.23
CA ILE A 133 18.64 -20.39 17.96
C ILE A 133 19.34 -21.73 17.77
N LEU A 134 19.79 -22.05 16.54
CA LEU A 134 20.51 -23.29 16.24
C LEU A 134 21.92 -23.30 16.85
N GLU A 135 22.63 -22.18 16.89
CA GLU A 135 23.94 -22.04 17.52
C GLU A 135 23.85 -22.26 19.03
N ILE A 136 22.86 -21.66 19.71
CA ILE A 136 22.62 -21.88 21.13
C ILE A 136 22.30 -23.35 21.41
N LYS A 137 21.53 -24.01 20.53
CA LYS A 137 21.22 -25.45 20.66
C LYS A 137 22.49 -26.32 20.60
N GLN A 138 23.48 -25.97 19.80
CA GLN A 138 24.73 -26.75 19.68
C GLN A 138 25.64 -26.64 20.91
N GLY A 139 25.55 -25.51 21.65
CA GLY A 139 26.31 -25.29 22.89
C GLY A 139 25.69 -25.88 24.16
N LEU A 140 24.48 -26.46 24.06
CA LEU A 140 23.77 -26.96 25.24
C LEU A 140 24.16 -28.39 25.60
N SER A 141 24.63 -28.58 26.85
CA SER A 141 24.76 -29.90 27.45
C SER A 141 23.38 -30.45 27.86
N ILE A 142 23.15 -31.73 27.56
CA ILE A 142 21.86 -32.42 27.79
C ILE A 142 21.41 -32.42 29.24
N THR A 143 22.30 -32.07 30.20
CA THR A 143 22.06 -32.07 31.62
C THR A 143 21.26 -30.87 32.14
N ASN A 144 21.05 -29.81 31.34
CA ASN A 144 20.36 -28.60 31.79
C ASN A 144 19.12 -28.33 30.93
N ILE A 145 17.93 -28.54 31.46
CA ILE A 145 16.65 -28.39 30.74
C ILE A 145 16.22 -26.90 30.63
N TRP A 146 16.64 -26.04 31.57
CA TRP A 146 16.26 -24.64 31.62
C TRP A 146 16.60 -23.82 30.34
N PRO A 147 17.80 -23.92 29.78
CA PRO A 147 18.11 -23.19 28.54
C PRO A 147 17.21 -23.60 27.37
N LEU A 148 16.74 -24.85 27.34
CA LEU A 148 15.84 -25.36 26.30
C LEU A 148 14.49 -24.63 26.33
N PHE A 149 13.93 -24.37 27.52
CA PHE A 149 12.69 -23.58 27.67
C PHE A 149 12.88 -22.12 27.23
N ILE A 150 14.00 -21.50 27.55
CA ILE A 150 14.33 -20.13 27.12
C ILE A 150 14.41 -20.05 25.61
N ILE A 151 15.07 -21.00 24.95
CA ILE A 151 15.19 -21.07 23.49
C ILE A 151 13.81 -21.25 22.83
N LEU A 152 13.01 -22.19 23.36
CA LEU A 152 11.65 -22.41 22.84
C LEU A 152 10.78 -21.18 22.98
N PHE A 153 10.86 -20.50 24.13
CA PHE A 153 10.11 -19.26 24.37
C PHE A 153 10.56 -18.12 23.43
N ALA A 154 11.87 -17.94 23.25
CA ALA A 154 12.43 -16.97 22.33
C ALA A 154 12.03 -17.27 20.88
N PHE A 155 12.01 -18.52 20.48
CA PHE A 155 11.54 -18.96 19.17
C PHE A 155 10.06 -18.64 18.93
N LEU A 156 9.19 -18.92 19.89
CA LEU A 156 7.77 -18.58 19.82
C LEU A 156 7.55 -17.07 19.70
N LEU A 157 8.23 -16.28 20.52
CA LEU A 157 8.16 -14.82 20.43
C LEU A 157 8.60 -14.30 19.07
N ASN A 158 9.65 -14.87 18.49
CA ASN A 158 10.16 -14.50 17.18
C ASN A 158 9.14 -14.78 16.07
N ILE A 159 8.55 -15.98 16.05
CA ILE A 159 7.51 -16.35 15.09
C ILE A 159 6.30 -15.40 15.20
N VAL A 160 5.86 -15.10 16.43
CA VAL A 160 4.74 -14.19 16.65
C VAL A 160 5.07 -12.78 16.13
N THR A 161 6.25 -12.27 16.42
CA THR A 161 6.68 -10.92 15.99
C THR A 161 6.75 -10.81 14.47
N ILE A 162 7.42 -11.75 13.80
CA ILE A 162 7.54 -11.74 12.34
C ILE A 162 6.19 -12.02 11.68
N GLY A 163 5.42 -12.96 12.22
CA GLY A 163 4.08 -13.28 11.72
C GLY A 163 3.12 -12.10 11.79
N THR A 164 3.15 -11.34 12.88
CA THR A 164 2.34 -10.12 13.01
C THR A 164 2.81 -9.03 12.04
N ALA A 165 4.10 -8.83 11.85
CA ALA A 165 4.64 -7.87 10.90
C ALA A 165 4.20 -8.18 9.46
N ILE A 166 4.30 -9.45 9.04
CA ILE A 166 3.81 -9.91 7.73
C ILE A 166 2.29 -9.71 7.61
N GLY A 167 1.54 -10.06 8.67
CA GLY A 167 0.10 -9.87 8.71
C GLY A 167 -0.30 -8.40 8.49
N TYR A 168 0.35 -7.47 9.17
CA TYR A 168 0.11 -6.03 8.96
C TYR A 168 0.44 -5.57 7.55
N LEU A 169 1.53 -6.06 6.95
CA LEU A 169 1.88 -5.74 5.56
C LEU A 169 0.82 -6.22 4.58
N ILE A 170 0.35 -7.46 4.73
CA ILE A 170 -0.71 -8.01 3.87
C ILE A 170 -2.00 -7.20 4.02
N VAL A 171 -2.41 -6.89 5.26
CA VAL A 171 -3.62 -6.08 5.51
C VAL A 171 -3.49 -4.69 4.88
N ALA A 172 -2.32 -4.05 4.99
CA ALA A 172 -2.07 -2.75 4.37
C ALA A 172 -2.17 -2.82 2.84
N LYS A 173 -1.57 -3.85 2.21
CA LYS A 173 -1.65 -4.08 0.75
C LYS A 173 -3.08 -4.35 0.30
N MET A 174 -3.82 -5.17 1.03
CA MET A 174 -5.25 -5.41 0.75
C MET A 174 -6.10 -4.14 0.91
N GLY A 175 -5.84 -3.35 1.95
CA GLY A 175 -6.51 -2.06 2.16
C GLY A 175 -6.26 -1.08 1.02
N LEU A 176 -5.01 -0.99 0.53
CA LEU A 176 -4.65 -0.22 -0.66
C LEU A 176 -5.40 -0.74 -1.89
N ALA A 177 -5.42 -2.06 -2.09
CA ALA A 177 -6.06 -2.67 -3.24
C ALA A 177 -7.56 -2.36 -3.31
N VAL A 178 -8.26 -2.49 -2.18
CA VAL A 178 -9.70 -2.17 -2.10
C VAL A 178 -9.95 -0.69 -2.37
N LEU A 179 -9.18 0.21 -1.75
CA LEU A 179 -9.39 1.65 -1.94
C LEU A 179 -9.04 2.12 -3.35
N LEU A 180 -7.97 1.57 -3.96
CA LEU A 180 -7.58 1.91 -5.33
C LEU A 180 -8.56 1.34 -6.36
N SER A 181 -9.14 0.18 -6.13
CA SER A 181 -10.19 -0.36 -7.01
C SER A 181 -11.47 0.51 -7.00
N LEU A 182 -11.74 1.20 -5.89
CA LEU A 182 -12.86 2.14 -5.75
C LEU A 182 -12.53 3.56 -6.25
N ALA A 183 -11.33 3.81 -6.75
CA ALA A 183 -10.91 5.14 -7.20
C ALA A 183 -11.83 5.81 -8.21
N PRO A 184 -12.44 5.11 -9.21
CA PRO A 184 -13.40 5.73 -10.11
C PRO A 184 -14.57 6.40 -9.38
N LEU A 185 -15.04 5.79 -8.29
CA LEU A 185 -16.11 6.36 -7.45
C LEU A 185 -15.64 7.60 -6.69
N PHE A 186 -14.42 7.56 -6.14
CA PHE A 186 -13.85 8.69 -5.41
C PHE A 186 -13.61 9.89 -6.34
N ILE A 187 -13.18 9.66 -7.59
CA ILE A 187 -13.03 10.74 -8.59
C ILE A 187 -14.37 11.45 -8.80
N VAL A 188 -15.46 10.69 -8.87
CA VAL A 188 -16.80 11.27 -8.98
C VAL A 188 -17.20 12.08 -7.75
N PHE A 189 -16.92 11.55 -6.57
CA PHE A 189 -17.26 12.22 -5.30
C PHE A 189 -16.56 13.55 -5.11
N THR A 190 -15.45 13.82 -5.79
CA THR A 190 -14.79 15.13 -5.74
C THR A 190 -15.63 16.26 -6.34
N TRP A 191 -16.62 15.95 -7.17
CA TRP A 191 -17.47 16.95 -7.84
C TRP A 191 -18.52 17.57 -6.92
N PHE A 192 -18.95 16.83 -5.91
CA PHE A 192 -20.03 17.25 -5.03
C PHE A 192 -19.48 17.65 -3.67
N LYS A 193 -19.89 18.82 -3.18
CA LYS A 193 -19.45 19.33 -1.85
C LYS A 193 -19.78 18.36 -0.73
N GLU A 194 -20.91 17.71 -0.82
CA GLU A 194 -21.44 16.76 0.17
C GLU A 194 -20.63 15.46 0.27
N THR A 195 -20.06 15.02 -0.84
CA THR A 195 -19.31 13.75 -0.92
C THR A 195 -17.79 13.93 -0.96
N LYS A 196 -17.30 15.15 -1.19
CA LYS A 196 -15.87 15.47 -1.23
C LYS A 196 -15.11 14.98 0.01
N GLY A 197 -15.73 15.12 1.20
CA GLY A 197 -15.15 14.65 2.46
C GLY A 197 -14.94 13.12 2.51
N ILE A 198 -15.68 12.34 1.74
CA ILE A 198 -15.49 10.89 1.62
C ILE A 198 -14.17 10.61 0.88
N THR A 199 -13.94 11.32 -0.23
CA THR A 199 -12.69 11.19 -1.01
C THR A 199 -11.48 11.63 -0.21
N GLU A 200 -11.56 12.73 0.53
CA GLU A 200 -10.47 13.20 1.39
C GLU A 200 -10.09 12.16 2.45
N ARG A 201 -11.06 11.53 3.08
CA ARG A 201 -10.82 10.43 4.03
C ARG A 201 -10.24 9.19 3.35
N ALA A 202 -10.73 8.84 2.17
CA ALA A 202 -10.20 7.70 1.41
C ALA A 202 -8.72 7.92 1.04
N VAL A 203 -8.35 9.13 0.60
CA VAL A 203 -6.94 9.49 0.32
C VAL A 203 -6.10 9.46 1.59
N ALA A 204 -6.63 9.93 2.73
CA ALA A 204 -5.92 9.84 4.00
C ALA A 204 -5.66 8.38 4.43
N HIS A 205 -6.64 7.47 4.23
CA HIS A 205 -6.45 6.04 4.49
C HIS A 205 -5.46 5.40 3.51
N LEU A 206 -5.51 5.77 2.21
CA LEU A 206 -4.51 5.33 1.22
C LEU A 206 -3.10 5.70 1.67
N ALA A 207 -2.89 6.96 2.09
CA ALA A 207 -1.59 7.41 2.60
C ALA A 207 -1.18 6.63 3.86
N GLY A 208 -2.11 6.36 4.77
CA GLY A 208 -1.87 5.55 5.96
C GLY A 208 -1.40 4.13 5.63
N PHE A 209 -2.08 3.45 4.72
CA PHE A 209 -1.68 2.12 4.28
C PHE A 209 -0.36 2.13 3.50
N ALA A 210 -0.14 3.13 2.65
CA ALA A 210 1.11 3.28 1.88
C ALA A 210 2.34 3.45 2.78
N ILE A 211 2.22 4.13 3.93
CA ILE A 211 3.34 4.37 4.86
C ILE A 211 3.56 3.17 5.80
N THR A 212 2.60 2.26 5.95
CA THR A 212 2.70 1.10 6.87
C THR A 212 3.99 0.27 6.69
N PRO A 213 4.46 -0.06 5.46
CA PRO A 213 5.73 -0.77 5.28
C PRO A 213 6.92 -0.04 5.89
N THR A 214 6.94 1.30 5.79
CA THR A 214 8.01 2.15 6.36
C THR A 214 8.07 2.03 7.89
N PHE A 215 6.92 2.06 8.56
CA PHE A 215 6.87 1.91 10.03
C PHE A 215 7.31 0.52 10.50
N ILE A 216 6.85 -0.53 9.83
CA ILE A 216 7.25 -1.91 10.16
C ILE A 216 8.75 -2.05 10.02
N TYR A 217 9.32 -1.47 8.97
CA TYR A 217 10.74 -1.53 8.73
C TYR A 217 11.53 -0.75 9.77
N ALA A 218 11.11 0.47 10.09
CA ALA A 218 11.73 1.26 11.15
C ALA A 218 11.72 0.52 12.51
N ALA A 219 10.63 -0.15 12.84
CA ALA A 219 10.52 -0.98 14.04
C ALA A 219 11.53 -2.15 14.02
N LEU A 220 11.67 -2.83 12.88
CA LEU A 220 12.66 -3.92 12.72
C LEU A 220 14.11 -3.43 12.88
N LEU A 221 14.44 -2.23 12.40
CA LEU A 221 15.75 -1.63 12.58
C LEU A 221 16.04 -1.27 14.04
N LEU A 222 15.07 -0.74 14.76
CA LEU A 222 15.22 -0.38 16.17
C LEU A 222 15.48 -1.59 17.07
N THR A 223 14.76 -2.70 16.82
CA THR A 223 14.99 -3.95 17.57
C THR A 223 16.39 -4.51 17.35
N ARG A 224 16.99 -4.25 16.19
CA ARG A 224 18.36 -4.68 15.88
C ARG A 224 19.42 -3.82 16.56
N SER A 225 19.21 -2.49 16.63
CA SER A 225 20.18 -1.56 17.23
C SER A 225 20.44 -1.88 18.71
N SER A 226 19.40 -2.33 19.43
CA SER A 226 19.54 -2.70 20.84
C SER A 226 20.38 -3.95 21.08
N SER A 227 20.52 -4.84 20.08
CA SER A 227 21.34 -6.07 20.18
C SER A 227 22.85 -5.86 19.94
N ILE A 228 23.29 -4.66 19.51
CA ILE A 228 24.72 -4.36 19.27
C ILE A 228 25.38 -3.72 20.50
N TYR A 229 24.59 -3.18 21.43
CA TYR A 229 25.06 -2.49 22.64
C TYR A 229 24.86 -3.28 23.93
N GLY A 230 24.42 -4.52 23.88
CA GLY A 230 24.34 -5.47 24.98
C GLY A 230 25.25 -6.65 24.79
#